data_3e5969b304fca791527d9597783dee5d
#
_entry.id   3e5969b304fca791527d9597783dee5d
#
_cell.length_a   1.000
_cell.length_b   1.000
_cell.length_c   1.000
_cell.angle_alpha   90.00
_cell.angle_beta   90.00
_cell.angle_gamma   90.00
#
_symmetry.space_group_name_H-M   'P 1'
#
loop_
_entity.id
_entity.type
_entity.pdbx_description
1 polymer ?
#
loop_
_entity_poly.entity_id
_entity_poly.type
_entity_poly.pdbx_seq_one_letter_code
_entity_poly.pdbx_strand_id
1 'polypeptide(L)'
;MMLRTSFAIFLLCFQLQAAEDTLLVSKERVLEAKLIELRNASSDHEKNNIGKEFRNLMAEALSLEGAFTYPFSSLKTVGVIDSPDNEVRIINWNVELEDESQKYYGFVLKNDPKKKTVQVIELQDNQFMMPIPKNEIIEASEWYGALYYKIIPIEKGNKKLYTVLGWDGNNAISNIKLIDVMYFNGSQVKFGIPIFKYADRTEKRVLFEHSKKATMSLRYDEDYKRIIFDHLSPESPNLEGFYAFYVPDLSLDAFMLDGSKWTFKEDVIGVNKDEQGSKMTVYAINEKNGKIEGKEIKNKWENPEDNKAPGGGFEHKAVTPEDEMGVSNEKDAKKDKKVKDKRDPNQMSTTLGGSKKKKRNR
;
A
#
# COMPACT_ATOMS: atom_id res chain seq x y z
N MET A 1 -56.64 9.80 -16.91
CA MET A 1 -56.40 8.38 -16.63
C MET A 1 -54.90 8.03 -16.60
N MET A 2 -54.00 8.72 -17.33
CA MET A 2 -52.52 8.45 -17.34
C MET A 2 -51.77 8.80 -16.05
N LEU A 3 -52.26 9.74 -15.21
CA LEU A 3 -51.53 10.16 -13.99
C LEU A 3 -51.60 9.13 -12.84
N ARG A 4 -52.65 8.29 -12.77
CA ARG A 4 -52.81 7.28 -11.73
C ARG A 4 -51.97 6.03 -11.95
N THR A 5 -51.69 5.67 -13.20
CA THR A 5 -50.83 4.50 -13.54
C THR A 5 -49.37 4.77 -13.27
N SER A 6 -48.85 5.97 -13.52
CA SER A 6 -47.44 6.35 -13.22
C SER A 6 -47.16 6.36 -11.72
N PHE A 7 -48.11 6.79 -10.89
CA PHE A 7 -47.94 6.79 -9.43
C PHE A 7 -47.93 5.37 -8.82
N ALA A 8 -48.76 4.45 -9.36
CA ALA A 8 -48.81 3.09 -8.92
C ALA A 8 -47.52 2.31 -9.27
N ILE A 9 -46.94 2.53 -10.46
CA ILE A 9 -45.66 1.95 -10.89
C ILE A 9 -44.52 2.46 -10.01
N PHE A 10 -44.50 3.75 -9.68
CA PHE A 10 -43.49 4.34 -8.80
C PHE A 10 -43.56 3.77 -7.38
N LEU A 11 -44.75 3.59 -6.84
CA LEU A 11 -44.96 3.01 -5.52
C LEU A 11 -44.54 1.51 -5.46
N LEU A 12 -44.80 0.76 -6.54
CA LEU A 12 -44.42 -0.65 -6.66
C LEU A 12 -42.89 -0.82 -6.72
N CYS A 13 -42.18 0.03 -7.47
CA CYS A 13 -40.73 0.03 -7.51
C CYS A 13 -40.12 0.35 -6.13
N PHE A 14 -40.72 1.28 -5.38
CA PHE A 14 -40.24 1.63 -4.04
C PHE A 14 -40.43 0.51 -3.03
N GLN A 15 -41.51 -0.28 -3.15
CA GLN A 15 -41.76 -1.45 -2.30
C GLN A 15 -40.84 -2.62 -2.63
N LEU A 16 -40.48 -2.82 -3.91
CA LEU A 16 -39.51 -3.85 -4.30
C LEU A 16 -38.12 -3.52 -3.73
N GLN A 17 -37.64 -2.29 -3.89
CA GLN A 17 -36.35 -1.83 -3.37
C GLN A 17 -36.25 -2.01 -1.85
N ALA A 18 -37.28 -1.63 -1.10
CA ALA A 18 -37.33 -1.80 0.35
C ALA A 18 -37.35 -3.27 0.79
N ALA A 19 -37.92 -4.17 -0.02
CA ALA A 19 -37.93 -5.61 0.25
C ALA A 19 -36.54 -6.25 0.01
N GLU A 20 -35.81 -5.81 -1.02
CA GLU A 20 -34.46 -6.26 -1.37
C GLU A 20 -33.44 -5.79 -0.35
N ASP A 21 -33.49 -4.54 0.08
CA ASP A 21 -32.65 -4.02 1.16
C ASP A 21 -32.86 -4.82 2.46
N THR A 22 -34.12 -5.22 2.75
CA THR A 22 -34.43 -6.05 3.92
C THR A 22 -33.84 -7.45 3.80
N LEU A 23 -33.80 -8.03 2.59
CA LEU A 23 -33.22 -9.34 2.33
C LEU A 23 -31.70 -9.33 2.47
N LEU A 24 -31.00 -8.31 1.92
CA LEU A 24 -29.56 -8.16 2.09
C LEU A 24 -29.17 -7.95 3.56
N VAL A 25 -29.90 -7.14 4.31
CA VAL A 25 -29.71 -6.98 5.77
C VAL A 25 -29.87 -8.32 6.51
N SER A 26 -30.88 -9.11 6.13
CA SER A 26 -31.09 -10.45 6.73
C SER A 26 -29.93 -11.40 6.40
N LYS A 27 -29.46 -11.40 5.14
CA LYS A 27 -28.31 -12.21 4.71
C LYS A 27 -27.01 -11.76 5.41
N GLU A 28 -26.79 -10.46 5.57
CA GLU A 28 -25.61 -9.93 6.27
C GLU A 28 -25.56 -10.40 7.74
N ARG A 29 -26.70 -10.44 8.44
CA ARG A 29 -26.75 -10.97 9.82
C ARG A 29 -26.36 -12.44 9.90
N VAL A 30 -26.80 -13.26 8.94
CA VAL A 30 -26.40 -14.66 8.86
C VAL A 30 -24.91 -14.80 8.56
N LEU A 31 -24.40 -13.98 7.63
CA LEU A 31 -22.97 -13.91 7.31
C LEU A 31 -22.15 -13.47 8.52
N GLU A 32 -22.57 -12.45 9.26
CA GLU A 32 -21.89 -11.96 10.45
C GLU A 32 -21.77 -13.08 11.51
N ALA A 33 -22.86 -13.77 11.80
CA ALA A 33 -22.84 -14.90 12.74
C ALA A 33 -21.89 -16.01 12.28
N LYS A 34 -21.92 -16.37 10.99
CA LYS A 34 -21.01 -17.38 10.42
C LYS A 34 -19.55 -16.92 10.38
N LEU A 35 -19.29 -15.62 10.16
CA LEU A 35 -17.95 -15.04 10.23
C LEU A 35 -17.37 -15.10 11.65
N ILE A 36 -18.18 -14.81 12.66
CA ILE A 36 -17.78 -14.93 14.07
C ILE A 36 -17.43 -16.39 14.39
N GLU A 37 -18.25 -17.36 13.94
CA GLU A 37 -17.97 -18.78 14.08
C GLU A 37 -16.65 -19.16 13.42
N LEU A 38 -16.41 -18.70 12.18
CA LEU A 38 -15.16 -18.92 11.45
C LEU A 38 -13.93 -18.36 12.18
N ARG A 39 -14.05 -17.17 12.75
CA ARG A 39 -12.92 -16.53 13.49
C ARG A 39 -12.63 -17.20 14.83
N ASN A 40 -13.60 -17.88 15.41
CA ASN A 40 -13.46 -18.62 16.68
C ASN A 40 -13.09 -20.10 16.48
N ALA A 41 -13.09 -20.61 15.25
CA ALA A 41 -12.71 -21.99 14.95
C ALA A 41 -11.24 -22.23 15.31
N SER A 42 -10.98 -23.35 16.01
CA SER A 42 -9.65 -23.65 16.57
C SER A 42 -8.82 -24.59 15.70
N SER A 43 -9.45 -25.44 14.89
CA SER A 43 -8.76 -26.40 14.03
C SER A 43 -8.92 -26.07 12.55
N ASP A 44 -7.92 -26.45 11.74
CA ASP A 44 -7.98 -26.28 10.28
C ASP A 44 -9.16 -27.00 9.65
N HIS A 45 -9.57 -28.14 10.24
CA HIS A 45 -10.75 -28.88 9.78
C HIS A 45 -12.03 -28.04 9.94
N GLU A 46 -12.23 -27.45 11.13
CA GLU A 46 -13.37 -26.56 11.40
C GLU A 46 -13.30 -25.31 10.50
N LYS A 47 -12.15 -24.64 10.46
CA LYS A 47 -11.91 -23.47 9.61
C LYS A 47 -12.24 -23.72 8.14
N ASN A 48 -11.85 -24.89 7.62
CA ASN A 48 -12.15 -25.28 6.24
C ASN A 48 -13.63 -25.52 5.99
N ASN A 49 -14.35 -26.17 6.91
CA ASN A 49 -15.76 -26.45 6.77
C ASN A 49 -16.59 -25.17 6.88
N ILE A 50 -16.39 -24.40 7.94
CA ILE A 50 -17.09 -23.14 8.18
C ILE A 50 -16.75 -22.12 7.07
N GLY A 51 -15.49 -22.08 6.62
CA GLY A 51 -15.05 -21.22 5.52
C GLY A 51 -15.76 -21.51 4.20
N LYS A 52 -16.01 -22.80 3.89
CA LYS A 52 -16.81 -23.19 2.71
C LYS A 52 -18.27 -22.76 2.86
N GLU A 53 -18.86 -22.92 4.06
CA GLU A 53 -20.22 -22.48 4.33
C GLU A 53 -20.34 -20.96 4.21
N PHE A 54 -19.41 -20.20 4.82
CA PHE A 54 -19.37 -18.75 4.73
C PHE A 54 -19.25 -18.27 3.28
N ARG A 55 -18.35 -18.89 2.50
CA ARG A 55 -18.20 -18.61 1.07
C ARG A 55 -19.50 -18.84 0.28
N ASN A 56 -20.22 -19.95 0.54
CA ASN A 56 -21.48 -20.25 -0.13
C ASN A 56 -22.56 -19.21 0.23
N LEU A 57 -22.68 -18.87 1.51
CA LEU A 57 -23.60 -17.82 1.98
C LEU A 57 -23.27 -16.45 1.36
N MET A 58 -21.96 -16.12 1.22
CA MET A 58 -21.52 -14.92 0.55
C MET A 58 -21.93 -14.93 -0.93
N ALA A 59 -21.68 -16.03 -1.66
CA ALA A 59 -22.10 -16.17 -3.06
C ALA A 59 -23.61 -15.96 -3.25
N GLU A 60 -24.43 -16.51 -2.34
CA GLU A 60 -25.87 -16.29 -2.35
C GLU A 60 -26.23 -14.81 -2.14
N ALA A 61 -25.61 -14.15 -1.15
CA ALA A 61 -25.84 -12.74 -0.87
C ALA A 61 -25.44 -11.85 -2.06
N LEU A 62 -24.30 -12.14 -2.69
CA LEU A 62 -23.79 -11.38 -3.83
C LEU A 62 -24.60 -11.58 -5.12
N SER A 63 -25.42 -12.62 -5.21
CA SER A 63 -26.35 -12.85 -6.33
C SER A 63 -27.63 -12.01 -6.25
N LEU A 64 -27.88 -11.36 -5.10
CA LEU A 64 -29.07 -10.53 -4.92
C LEU A 64 -28.92 -9.18 -5.61
N GLU A 65 -30.03 -8.64 -6.08
CA GLU A 65 -30.08 -7.27 -6.60
C GLU A 65 -29.66 -6.28 -5.49
N GLY A 66 -28.93 -5.23 -5.85
CA GLY A 66 -28.38 -4.27 -4.88
C GLY A 66 -27.07 -4.69 -4.21
N ALA A 67 -26.64 -5.96 -4.28
CA ALA A 67 -25.42 -6.43 -3.62
C ALA A 67 -24.14 -5.70 -4.09
N PHE A 68 -24.12 -5.20 -5.33
CA PHE A 68 -22.97 -4.44 -5.85
C PHE A 68 -22.73 -3.15 -5.09
N THR A 69 -23.74 -2.51 -4.55
CA THR A 69 -23.61 -1.25 -3.79
C THR A 69 -23.80 -1.42 -2.29
N TYR A 70 -24.23 -2.62 -1.85
CA TYR A 70 -24.47 -2.88 -0.44
C TYR A 70 -23.17 -2.90 0.36
N PRO A 71 -23.06 -2.20 1.50
CA PRO A 71 -21.78 -1.96 2.15
C PRO A 71 -21.21 -3.15 2.95
N PHE A 72 -22.01 -4.15 3.31
CA PHE A 72 -21.62 -5.28 4.19
C PHE A 72 -20.88 -4.83 5.45
N SER A 73 -21.35 -3.76 6.09
CA SER A 73 -20.64 -3.04 7.14
C SER A 73 -20.46 -3.82 8.46
N SER A 74 -21.27 -4.86 8.70
CA SER A 74 -21.13 -5.75 9.85
C SER A 74 -19.98 -6.75 9.70
N LEU A 75 -19.52 -7.02 8.47
CA LEU A 75 -18.48 -8.01 8.18
C LEU A 75 -17.08 -7.42 8.37
N LYS A 76 -16.68 -7.11 9.60
CA LYS A 76 -15.51 -6.30 9.95
C LYS A 76 -14.16 -6.81 9.42
N THR A 77 -14.01 -8.11 9.18
CA THR A 77 -12.77 -8.73 8.69
C THR A 77 -12.88 -9.22 7.24
N VAL A 78 -13.87 -8.71 6.51
CA VAL A 78 -14.03 -8.91 5.07
C VAL A 78 -13.72 -7.59 4.37
N GLY A 79 -12.79 -7.62 3.42
CA GLY A 79 -12.47 -6.46 2.60
C GLY A 79 -13.53 -6.27 1.51
N VAL A 80 -14.14 -5.09 1.47
CA VAL A 80 -15.05 -4.65 0.40
C VAL A 80 -14.40 -3.44 -0.26
N ILE A 81 -13.97 -3.58 -1.51
CA ILE A 81 -13.18 -2.58 -2.23
C ILE A 81 -13.84 -2.27 -3.55
N ASP A 82 -14.21 -1.01 -3.75
CA ASP A 82 -14.78 -0.51 -4.99
C ASP A 82 -13.72 0.15 -5.87
N SER A 83 -13.81 -0.06 -7.18
CA SER A 83 -13.01 0.71 -8.11
C SER A 83 -13.58 2.14 -8.21
N PRO A 84 -12.71 3.18 -8.37
CA PRO A 84 -13.16 4.58 -8.47
C PRO A 84 -14.16 4.86 -9.59
N ASP A 85 -14.19 4.02 -10.61
CA ASP A 85 -15.13 4.12 -11.74
C ASP A 85 -16.46 3.40 -11.51
N ASN A 86 -16.67 2.77 -10.34
CA ASN A 86 -17.85 2.01 -9.95
C ASN A 86 -18.22 0.87 -10.92
N GLU A 87 -17.26 0.32 -11.66
CA GLU A 87 -17.48 -0.82 -12.55
C GLU A 87 -17.06 -2.15 -11.95
N VAL A 88 -16.16 -2.13 -10.94
CA VAL A 88 -15.63 -3.33 -10.29
C VAL A 88 -15.67 -3.19 -8.79
N ARG A 89 -16.12 -4.25 -8.12
CA ARG A 89 -16.00 -4.44 -6.68
C ARG A 89 -15.27 -5.73 -6.41
N ILE A 90 -14.35 -5.73 -5.44
CA ILE A 90 -13.72 -6.94 -4.91
C ILE A 90 -14.18 -7.13 -3.47
N ILE A 91 -14.61 -8.34 -3.15
CA ILE A 91 -14.90 -8.77 -1.78
C ILE A 91 -13.97 -9.92 -1.48
N ASN A 92 -13.15 -9.80 -0.42
CA ASN A 92 -12.14 -10.80 -0.11
C ASN A 92 -11.87 -10.91 1.39
N TRP A 93 -11.45 -12.09 1.82
CA TRP A 93 -11.04 -12.37 3.20
C TRP A 93 -10.06 -13.52 3.25
N ASN A 94 -9.37 -13.66 4.37
CA ASN A 94 -8.43 -14.75 4.65
C ASN A 94 -8.89 -15.60 5.81
N VAL A 95 -8.32 -16.78 5.91
CA VAL A 95 -8.39 -17.68 7.07
C VAL A 95 -6.96 -18.14 7.35
N GLU A 96 -6.44 -17.81 8.53
CA GLU A 96 -5.14 -18.29 8.97
C GLU A 96 -5.24 -19.74 9.45
N LEU A 97 -4.33 -20.60 8.99
CA LEU A 97 -4.22 -22.00 9.34
C LEU A 97 -3.31 -22.21 10.56
N GLU A 98 -3.25 -23.43 11.10
CA GLU A 98 -2.49 -23.77 12.30
C GLU A 98 -0.97 -23.60 12.09
N ASP A 99 -0.49 -23.76 10.87
CA ASP A 99 0.90 -23.56 10.47
C ASP A 99 1.24 -22.10 10.12
N GLU A 100 0.33 -21.16 10.42
CA GLU A 100 0.39 -19.74 10.08
C GLU A 100 0.36 -19.44 8.57
N SER A 101 0.11 -20.42 7.72
CA SER A 101 -0.21 -20.18 6.32
C SER A 101 -1.61 -19.59 6.19
N GLN A 102 -1.91 -18.99 5.03
CA GLN A 102 -3.17 -18.29 4.80
C GLN A 102 -3.96 -18.95 3.69
N LYS A 103 -5.26 -19.05 3.88
CA LYS A 103 -6.21 -19.42 2.83
C LYS A 103 -7.07 -18.22 2.48
N TYR A 104 -7.18 -17.93 1.19
CA TYR A 104 -7.91 -16.77 0.69
C TYR A 104 -9.22 -17.16 0.04
N TYR A 105 -10.18 -16.25 0.16
CA TYR A 105 -11.46 -16.29 -0.51
C TYR A 105 -11.74 -14.94 -1.14
N GLY A 106 -12.31 -14.93 -2.32
CA GLY A 106 -12.60 -13.68 -3.00
C GLY A 106 -13.68 -13.80 -4.06
N PHE A 107 -14.34 -12.68 -4.30
CA PHE A 107 -15.28 -12.47 -5.38
C PHE A 107 -14.96 -11.17 -6.09
N VAL A 108 -15.07 -11.18 -7.41
CA VAL A 108 -15.05 -9.99 -8.25
C VAL A 108 -16.46 -9.79 -8.81
N LEU A 109 -17.02 -8.64 -8.51
CA LEU A 109 -18.28 -8.20 -9.09
C LEU A 109 -17.98 -7.21 -10.22
N LYS A 110 -18.47 -7.49 -11.42
CA LYS A 110 -18.38 -6.61 -12.57
C LYS A 110 -19.75 -6.01 -12.87
N ASN A 111 -19.87 -4.72 -12.74
CA ASN A 111 -21.05 -3.98 -13.11
C ASN A 111 -20.99 -3.59 -14.60
N ASP A 112 -22.03 -3.94 -15.36
CA ASP A 112 -22.22 -3.45 -16.72
C ASP A 112 -23.39 -2.44 -16.72
N PRO A 113 -23.13 -1.16 -16.58
CA PRO A 113 -24.18 -0.15 -16.45
C PRO A 113 -25.05 -0.04 -17.71
N LYS A 114 -24.54 -0.45 -18.89
CA LYS A 114 -25.30 -0.43 -20.14
C LYS A 114 -26.35 -1.56 -20.19
N LYS A 115 -25.97 -2.74 -19.68
CA LYS A 115 -26.86 -3.89 -19.60
C LYS A 115 -27.65 -3.95 -18.30
N LYS A 116 -27.33 -3.11 -17.31
CA LYS A 116 -27.89 -3.14 -15.96
C LYS A 116 -27.76 -4.51 -15.31
N THR A 117 -26.60 -5.14 -15.46
CA THR A 117 -26.31 -6.46 -14.92
C THR A 117 -25.02 -6.45 -14.12
N VAL A 118 -25.00 -7.19 -13.04
CA VAL A 118 -23.80 -7.46 -12.25
C VAL A 118 -23.40 -8.90 -12.47
N GLN A 119 -22.16 -9.12 -12.87
CA GLN A 119 -21.58 -10.44 -12.96
C GLN A 119 -20.77 -10.71 -11.70
N VAL A 120 -21.06 -11.81 -11.01
CA VAL A 120 -20.31 -12.28 -9.85
C VAL A 120 -19.36 -13.39 -10.28
N ILE A 121 -18.07 -13.24 -9.99
CA ILE A 121 -17.00 -14.17 -10.35
C ILE A 121 -16.27 -14.57 -9.09
N GLU A 122 -16.30 -15.86 -8.75
CA GLU A 122 -15.54 -16.40 -7.63
C GLU A 122 -14.06 -16.53 -8.00
N LEU A 123 -13.19 -16.14 -7.06
CA LEU A 123 -11.74 -16.35 -7.13
C LEU A 123 -11.38 -17.60 -6.32
N GLN A 124 -10.74 -18.57 -6.95
CA GLN A 124 -10.30 -19.81 -6.29
C GLN A 124 -8.83 -19.73 -5.96
N ASP A 125 -8.53 -19.72 -4.66
CA ASP A 125 -7.18 -19.68 -4.14
C ASP A 125 -6.42 -20.96 -4.50
N ASN A 126 -5.30 -20.80 -5.20
CA ASN A 126 -4.35 -21.85 -5.50
C ASN A 126 -3.12 -21.75 -4.60
N GLN A 127 -3.32 -21.98 -3.30
CA GLN A 127 -2.30 -21.86 -2.26
C GLN A 127 -1.07 -22.77 -2.44
N PHE A 128 -1.12 -23.70 -3.41
CA PHE A 128 0.00 -24.61 -3.72
C PHE A 128 0.81 -24.16 -4.94
N MET A 129 0.55 -22.93 -5.43
CA MET A 129 1.24 -22.36 -6.58
C MET A 129 2.70 -22.01 -6.21
N MET A 130 3.61 -22.95 -6.39
CA MET A 130 5.04 -22.75 -6.20
C MET A 130 5.83 -23.20 -7.44
N PRO A 131 6.76 -22.40 -7.97
CA PRO A 131 7.08 -21.02 -7.58
C PRO A 131 5.99 -20.02 -7.96
N ILE A 132 5.90 -18.92 -7.22
CA ILE A 132 4.92 -17.85 -7.46
C ILE A 132 5.09 -17.32 -8.89
N PRO A 133 4.05 -17.35 -9.75
CA PRO A 133 4.18 -17.02 -11.16
C PRO A 133 4.25 -15.51 -11.39
N LYS A 134 5.45 -14.95 -11.41
CA LYS A 134 5.67 -13.51 -11.68
C LYS A 134 5.27 -13.09 -13.09
N ASN A 135 5.42 -13.99 -14.07
CA ASN A 135 5.26 -13.69 -15.51
C ASN A 135 4.17 -14.52 -16.21
N GLU A 136 3.28 -15.15 -15.47
CA GLU A 136 2.18 -15.92 -16.04
C GLU A 136 0.86 -15.14 -15.96
N ILE A 137 -0.05 -15.46 -16.87
CA ILE A 137 -1.43 -15.02 -16.79
C ILE A 137 -2.18 -16.06 -15.99
N ILE A 138 -2.85 -15.62 -14.94
CA ILE A 138 -3.61 -16.47 -14.04
C ILE A 138 -5.09 -16.19 -14.25
N GLU A 139 -5.91 -17.24 -14.25
CA GLU A 139 -7.36 -17.16 -14.29
C GLU A 139 -7.97 -17.11 -12.88
N ALA A 140 -9.25 -16.76 -12.79
CA ALA A 140 -9.96 -16.72 -11.51
C ALA A 140 -10.00 -18.10 -10.80
N SER A 141 -9.98 -19.20 -11.55
CA SER A 141 -9.90 -20.57 -11.03
C SER A 141 -8.55 -20.98 -10.47
N GLU A 142 -7.51 -20.19 -10.73
CA GLU A 142 -6.13 -20.43 -10.31
C GLU A 142 -5.55 -19.17 -9.64
N TRP A 143 -6.40 -18.43 -8.97
CA TRP A 143 -6.01 -17.18 -8.34
C TRP A 143 -4.88 -17.38 -7.32
N TYR A 144 -3.91 -16.44 -7.29
CA TYR A 144 -2.76 -16.50 -6.39
C TYR A 144 -3.14 -16.50 -4.90
N GLY A 145 -4.28 -15.87 -4.55
CA GLY A 145 -4.69 -15.72 -3.16
C GLY A 145 -4.02 -14.52 -2.46
N ALA A 146 -4.81 -13.51 -2.15
CA ALA A 146 -4.33 -12.34 -1.40
C ALA A 146 -5.50 -11.52 -0.85
N LEU A 147 -5.24 -10.70 0.16
CA LEU A 147 -6.14 -9.62 0.56
C LEU A 147 -5.85 -8.38 -0.27
N TYR A 148 -6.67 -8.11 -1.27
CA TYR A 148 -6.62 -6.84 -1.98
C TYR A 148 -7.20 -5.73 -1.12
N TYR A 149 -6.60 -4.53 -1.18
CA TYR A 149 -7.03 -3.38 -0.41
C TYR A 149 -7.08 -2.08 -1.22
N LYS A 150 -6.64 -2.09 -2.49
CA LYS A 150 -6.76 -0.95 -3.41
C LYS A 150 -6.96 -1.44 -4.83
N ILE A 151 -7.84 -0.75 -5.58
CA ILE A 151 -8.06 -0.93 -7.01
C ILE A 151 -7.77 0.40 -7.71
N ILE A 152 -6.96 0.36 -8.77
CA ILE A 152 -6.55 1.52 -9.56
C ILE A 152 -6.91 1.24 -11.02
N PRO A 153 -7.93 1.90 -11.60
CA PRO A 153 -8.28 1.72 -12.99
C PRO A 153 -7.24 2.38 -13.91
N ILE A 154 -6.89 1.70 -15.00
CA ILE A 154 -5.98 2.18 -16.04
C ILE A 154 -6.58 1.90 -17.40
N GLU A 155 -6.54 2.87 -18.29
CA GLU A 155 -6.97 2.69 -19.68
C GLU A 155 -5.77 2.29 -20.57
N LYS A 156 -5.96 1.23 -21.36
CA LYS A 156 -4.99 0.78 -22.36
C LYS A 156 -5.66 0.58 -23.71
N GLY A 157 -5.65 1.62 -24.52
CA GLY A 157 -6.46 1.65 -25.76
C GLY A 157 -7.94 1.52 -25.42
N ASN A 158 -8.61 0.52 -26.00
CA ASN A 158 -10.03 0.26 -25.74
C ASN A 158 -10.26 -0.73 -24.57
N LYS A 159 -9.21 -1.08 -23.83
CA LYS A 159 -9.30 -2.01 -22.69
C LYS A 159 -9.11 -1.26 -21.38
N LYS A 160 -9.94 -1.60 -20.41
CA LYS A 160 -9.79 -1.15 -19.04
C LYS A 160 -9.08 -2.23 -18.25
N LEU A 161 -8.04 -1.83 -17.53
CA LEU A 161 -7.23 -2.65 -16.64
C LEU A 161 -7.41 -2.13 -15.22
N TYR A 162 -7.27 -3.00 -14.24
CA TYR A 162 -7.37 -2.66 -12.82
C TYR A 162 -6.10 -3.14 -12.11
N THR A 163 -5.21 -2.22 -11.79
CA THR A 163 -4.08 -2.54 -10.92
C THR A 163 -4.58 -2.70 -9.50
N VAL A 164 -4.25 -3.81 -8.87
CA VAL A 164 -4.66 -4.14 -7.50
C VAL A 164 -3.44 -4.22 -6.60
N LEU A 165 -3.55 -3.66 -5.40
CA LEU A 165 -2.56 -3.80 -4.34
C LEU A 165 -3.09 -4.81 -3.33
N GLY A 166 -2.23 -5.74 -2.93
CA GLY A 166 -2.60 -6.82 -2.05
C GLY A 166 -1.55 -7.17 -0.99
N TRP A 167 -1.98 -7.98 -0.06
CA TRP A 167 -1.16 -8.56 0.99
C TRP A 167 -1.45 -10.06 1.09
N ASP A 168 -0.39 -10.83 1.24
CA ASP A 168 -0.41 -12.25 1.55
C ASP A 168 0.40 -12.50 2.82
N GLY A 169 -0.21 -13.14 3.82
CA GLY A 169 0.42 -13.53 5.07
C GLY A 169 1.40 -14.71 4.94
N ASN A 170 1.47 -15.27 3.73
CA ASN A 170 2.41 -16.30 3.29
C ASN A 170 2.57 -17.44 4.30
N ASN A 171 3.47 -17.30 5.29
CA ASN A 171 3.83 -18.35 6.25
C ASN A 171 4.30 -17.77 7.60
N ALA A 172 4.81 -18.64 8.47
CA ALA A 172 5.28 -18.29 9.82
C ALA A 172 6.45 -17.28 9.85
N ILE A 173 7.22 -17.12 8.77
CA ILE A 173 8.46 -16.32 8.77
C ILE A 173 8.39 -15.07 7.86
N SER A 174 7.54 -15.07 6.84
CA SER A 174 7.45 -13.96 5.88
C SER A 174 6.04 -13.60 5.49
N ASN A 175 5.86 -12.35 5.08
CA ASN A 175 4.68 -11.83 4.39
C ASN A 175 5.05 -11.41 2.97
N ILE A 176 4.06 -11.27 2.10
CA ILE A 176 4.24 -10.77 0.74
C ILE A 176 3.30 -9.59 0.50
N LYS A 177 3.84 -8.47 0.02
CA LYS A 177 3.07 -7.42 -0.64
C LYS A 177 3.08 -7.66 -2.13
N LEU A 178 1.96 -7.38 -2.79
CA LEU A 178 1.88 -7.62 -4.22
C LEU A 178 1.18 -6.48 -4.97
N ILE A 179 1.61 -6.31 -6.22
CA ILE A 179 0.95 -5.48 -7.21
C ILE A 179 0.62 -6.40 -8.38
N ASP A 180 -0.66 -6.50 -8.72
CA ASP A 180 -1.11 -7.31 -9.87
C ASP A 180 -2.00 -6.48 -10.78
N VAL A 181 -2.31 -7.01 -11.94
CA VAL A 181 -3.21 -6.36 -12.91
C VAL A 181 -4.33 -7.28 -13.29
N MET A 182 -5.52 -6.95 -12.82
CA MET A 182 -6.76 -7.64 -13.16
C MET A 182 -7.38 -7.03 -14.42
N TYR A 183 -7.94 -7.88 -15.27
CA TYR A 183 -8.67 -7.45 -16.47
C TYR A 183 -9.73 -8.46 -16.87
N PHE A 184 -10.68 -8.01 -17.68
CA PHE A 184 -11.76 -8.87 -18.18
C PHE A 184 -11.51 -9.28 -19.63
N ASN A 185 -11.68 -10.57 -19.89
CA ASN A 185 -11.74 -11.14 -21.24
C ASN A 185 -13.12 -11.79 -21.41
N GLY A 186 -14.06 -11.03 -22.00
CA GLY A 186 -15.46 -11.42 -21.99
C GLY A 186 -16.02 -11.46 -20.57
N SER A 187 -16.49 -12.63 -20.15
CA SER A 187 -17.00 -12.91 -18.81
C SER A 187 -15.92 -13.41 -17.83
N GLN A 188 -14.71 -13.66 -18.29
CA GLN A 188 -13.63 -14.19 -17.46
C GLN A 188 -12.79 -13.06 -16.85
N VAL A 189 -12.41 -13.24 -15.58
CA VAL A 189 -11.38 -12.44 -14.92
C VAL A 189 -10.03 -13.11 -15.11
N LYS A 190 -9.03 -12.31 -15.47
CA LYS A 190 -7.63 -12.75 -15.61
C LYS A 190 -6.72 -11.76 -14.88
N PHE A 191 -5.59 -12.27 -14.42
CA PHE A 191 -4.56 -11.51 -13.72
C PHE A 191 -3.23 -11.64 -14.45
N GLY A 192 -2.45 -10.55 -14.43
CA GLY A 192 -1.11 -10.51 -15.01
C GLY A 192 -1.07 -9.98 -16.45
N ILE A 193 -0.71 -8.71 -16.58
CA ILE A 193 -0.41 -8.05 -17.86
C ILE A 193 0.98 -7.41 -17.76
N PRO A 194 1.85 -7.50 -18.80
CA PRO A 194 3.19 -6.95 -18.76
C PRO A 194 3.15 -5.42 -18.87
N ILE A 195 2.99 -4.75 -17.74
CA ILE A 195 2.96 -3.27 -17.64
C ILE A 195 3.90 -2.71 -16.56
N PHE A 196 4.54 -3.56 -15.75
CA PHE A 196 5.53 -3.12 -14.75
C PHE A 196 6.91 -3.08 -15.40
N LYS A 197 7.34 -1.89 -15.82
CA LYS A 197 8.55 -1.67 -16.59
C LYS A 197 9.71 -1.30 -15.66
N TYR A 198 10.74 -2.12 -15.64
CA TYR A 198 12.06 -1.84 -15.11
C TYR A 198 13.00 -1.39 -16.24
N ALA A 199 14.23 -1.07 -15.91
CA ALA A 199 15.24 -0.68 -16.91
C ALA A 199 15.53 -1.79 -17.93
N ASP A 200 15.59 -3.03 -17.48
CA ASP A 200 16.03 -4.23 -18.20
C ASP A 200 14.90 -5.21 -18.56
N ARG A 201 13.74 -5.11 -17.91
CA ARG A 201 12.64 -6.08 -18.07
C ARG A 201 11.26 -5.45 -17.86
N THR A 202 10.24 -6.22 -18.22
CA THR A 202 8.84 -5.88 -17.90
C THR A 202 8.16 -7.09 -17.29
N GLU A 203 7.54 -6.91 -16.14
CA GLU A 203 6.87 -7.95 -15.38
C GLU A 203 5.34 -7.81 -15.48
N LYS A 204 4.63 -8.93 -15.25
CA LYS A 204 3.17 -8.95 -15.21
C LYS A 204 2.62 -8.77 -13.81
N ARG A 205 3.45 -9.07 -12.78
CA ARG A 205 3.13 -9.00 -11.36
C ARG A 205 4.39 -8.68 -10.59
N VAL A 206 4.26 -7.89 -9.52
CA VAL A 206 5.35 -7.56 -8.62
C VAL A 206 5.05 -8.14 -7.25
N LEU A 207 6.02 -8.83 -6.68
CA LEU A 207 5.92 -9.49 -5.38
C LEU A 207 7.09 -9.06 -4.51
N PHE A 208 6.78 -8.61 -3.31
CA PHE A 208 7.72 -8.17 -2.30
C PHE A 208 7.60 -9.10 -1.08
N GLU A 209 8.40 -10.15 -1.05
CA GLU A 209 8.51 -10.98 0.14
C GLU A 209 9.42 -10.29 1.15
N HIS A 210 8.97 -10.23 2.41
CA HIS A 210 9.70 -9.59 3.49
C HIS A 210 9.48 -10.31 4.81
N SER A 211 10.38 -10.09 5.76
CA SER A 211 10.31 -10.66 7.10
C SER A 211 8.98 -10.33 7.79
N LYS A 212 8.34 -11.33 8.41
CA LYS A 212 7.13 -11.14 9.22
C LYS A 212 7.37 -10.21 10.43
N LYS A 213 8.64 -10.04 10.85
CA LYS A 213 9.03 -9.15 11.94
C LYS A 213 8.99 -7.66 11.55
N ALA A 214 8.95 -7.36 10.25
CA ALA A 214 8.92 -6.01 9.73
C ALA A 214 7.59 -5.70 9.04
N THR A 215 7.18 -4.45 9.09
CA THR A 215 6.02 -3.96 8.34
C THR A 215 6.49 -3.21 7.10
N MET A 216 6.06 -3.65 5.92
CA MET A 216 6.33 -2.97 4.66
C MET A 216 5.12 -2.15 4.23
N SER A 217 5.33 -0.88 3.90
CA SER A 217 4.34 -0.02 3.28
C SER A 217 4.27 -0.28 1.77
N LEU A 218 3.06 -0.36 1.24
CA LEU A 218 2.78 -0.37 -0.20
C LEU A 218 1.44 0.35 -0.39
N ARG A 219 1.44 1.51 -1.05
CA ARG A 219 0.25 2.36 -1.20
C ARG A 219 0.22 3.08 -2.54
N TYR A 220 -0.97 3.48 -2.97
CA TYR A 220 -1.15 4.35 -4.11
C TYR A 220 -1.22 5.81 -3.66
N ASP A 221 -0.40 6.63 -4.28
CA ASP A 221 -0.36 8.08 -4.12
C ASP A 221 -1.09 8.72 -5.31
N GLU A 222 -2.32 9.16 -5.06
CA GLU A 222 -3.22 9.68 -6.11
C GLU A 222 -2.73 11.00 -6.71
N ASP A 223 -2.09 11.86 -5.91
CA ASP A 223 -1.63 13.17 -6.36
C ASP A 223 -0.50 13.05 -7.38
N TYR A 224 0.39 12.12 -7.14
CA TYR A 224 1.54 11.86 -8.02
C TYR A 224 1.31 10.71 -9.00
N LYS A 225 0.12 10.08 -8.96
CA LYS A 225 -0.23 8.91 -9.80
C LYS A 225 0.86 7.84 -9.76
N ARG A 226 1.30 7.48 -8.55
CA ARG A 226 2.36 6.51 -8.33
C ARG A 226 1.97 5.48 -7.27
N ILE A 227 2.51 4.28 -7.41
CA ILE A 227 2.49 3.27 -6.35
C ILE A 227 3.82 3.40 -5.63
N ILE A 228 3.81 3.83 -4.37
CA ILE A 228 5.00 4.02 -3.55
C ILE A 228 5.10 2.90 -2.52
N PHE A 229 6.31 2.44 -2.25
CA PHE A 229 6.57 1.34 -1.33
C PHE A 229 7.96 1.44 -0.71
N ASP A 230 8.14 0.78 0.44
CA ASP A 230 9.43 0.71 1.10
C ASP A 230 10.40 -0.14 0.29
N HIS A 231 11.62 0.36 0.12
CA HIS A 231 12.72 -0.44 -0.40
C HIS A 231 13.10 -1.53 0.60
N LEU A 232 13.34 -2.75 0.10
CA LEU A 232 13.67 -3.92 0.91
C LEU A 232 15.13 -4.29 0.76
N SER A 233 15.83 -4.37 1.87
CA SER A 233 17.22 -4.82 1.95
C SER A 233 17.34 -6.05 2.87
N PRO A 234 18.32 -6.95 2.64
CA PRO A 234 18.54 -8.08 3.54
C PRO A 234 18.98 -7.60 4.93
N GLU A 235 18.48 -8.22 6.00
CA GLU A 235 18.89 -7.91 7.39
C GLU A 235 20.42 -7.99 7.60
N SER A 236 21.10 -8.80 6.78
CA SER A 236 22.56 -8.88 6.75
C SER A 236 23.04 -9.37 5.37
N PRO A 237 24.29 -9.05 4.95
CA PRO A 237 24.78 -9.38 3.60
C PRO A 237 24.75 -10.87 3.23
N ASN A 238 24.90 -11.75 4.21
CA ASN A 238 24.84 -13.21 4.00
C ASN A 238 23.42 -13.75 3.81
N LEU A 239 22.40 -12.91 3.92
CA LEU A 239 20.99 -13.24 3.64
C LEU A 239 20.53 -12.72 2.28
N GLU A 240 21.43 -12.23 1.44
CA GLU A 240 21.12 -11.83 0.08
C GLU A 240 20.50 -12.99 -0.71
N GLY A 241 19.34 -12.71 -1.35
CA GLY A 241 18.55 -13.70 -2.06
C GLY A 241 17.56 -14.52 -1.22
N PHE A 242 17.62 -14.41 0.11
CA PHE A 242 16.65 -15.03 1.03
C PHE A 242 15.59 -13.99 1.44
N TYR A 243 14.63 -13.73 0.56
CA TYR A 243 13.66 -12.62 0.69
C TYR A 243 12.82 -12.66 1.97
N ALA A 244 12.61 -13.83 2.58
CA ALA A 244 11.95 -13.95 3.88
C ALA A 244 12.67 -13.21 5.04
N PHE A 245 13.92 -12.76 4.82
CA PHE A 245 14.73 -11.99 5.77
C PHE A 245 15.05 -10.58 5.29
N TYR A 246 14.28 -10.07 4.33
CA TYR A 246 14.39 -8.70 3.90
C TYR A 246 13.51 -7.80 4.77
N VAL A 247 13.98 -6.59 5.01
CA VAL A 247 13.30 -5.58 5.82
C VAL A 247 13.36 -4.22 5.14
N PRO A 248 12.43 -3.31 5.41
CA PRO A 248 12.54 -1.92 4.97
C PRO A 248 13.81 -1.23 5.48
N ASP A 249 14.52 -0.51 4.61
CA ASP A 249 15.76 0.21 4.91
C ASP A 249 15.59 1.73 5.02
N LEU A 250 14.34 2.21 5.12
CA LEU A 250 13.94 3.61 5.22
C LEU A 250 13.98 4.39 3.90
N SER A 251 14.48 3.83 2.80
CA SER A 251 14.31 4.42 1.47
C SER A 251 12.98 3.98 0.84
N LEU A 252 12.54 4.70 -0.17
CA LEU A 252 11.27 4.46 -0.84
C LEU A 252 11.49 4.33 -2.34
N ASP A 253 10.82 3.34 -2.92
CA ASP A 253 10.74 3.18 -4.37
C ASP A 253 9.32 3.44 -4.87
N ALA A 254 9.17 3.63 -6.16
CA ALA A 254 7.86 3.81 -6.75
C ALA A 254 7.73 3.23 -8.17
N PHE A 255 6.50 2.89 -8.50
CA PHE A 255 6.06 2.75 -9.88
C PHE A 255 5.27 3.99 -10.29
N MET A 256 5.80 4.76 -11.24
CA MET A 256 5.16 5.94 -11.81
C MET A 256 4.25 5.54 -12.97
N LEU A 257 3.00 6.03 -12.98
CA LEU A 257 2.10 5.78 -14.10
C LEU A 257 2.48 6.65 -15.30
N ASP A 258 2.94 6.00 -16.37
CA ASP A 258 3.25 6.61 -17.66
C ASP A 258 2.36 5.99 -18.74
N GLY A 259 1.35 6.73 -19.17
CA GLY A 259 0.31 6.23 -20.06
C GLY A 259 -0.42 5.03 -19.46
N SER A 260 -0.17 3.83 -20.00
CA SER A 260 -0.77 2.57 -19.52
C SER A 260 0.25 1.62 -18.89
N LYS A 261 1.41 2.12 -18.49
CA LYS A 261 2.49 1.33 -17.90
C LYS A 261 2.94 1.93 -16.57
N TRP A 262 3.36 1.07 -15.68
CA TRP A 262 4.01 1.43 -14.44
C TRP A 262 5.52 1.38 -14.64
N THR A 263 6.22 2.53 -14.60
CA THR A 263 7.66 2.62 -14.74
C THR A 263 8.32 2.73 -13.36
N PHE A 264 9.24 1.82 -13.07
CA PHE A 264 9.96 1.75 -11.81
C PHE A 264 10.93 2.92 -11.66
N LYS A 265 10.97 3.50 -10.46
CA LYS A 265 11.92 4.51 -10.00
C LYS A 265 12.40 4.17 -8.61
N GLU A 266 13.70 4.17 -8.44
CA GLU A 266 14.36 4.05 -7.14
C GLU A 266 14.44 5.41 -6.43
N ASP A 267 14.61 5.37 -5.11
CA ASP A 267 14.92 6.53 -4.25
C ASP A 267 13.95 7.72 -4.42
N VAL A 268 12.66 7.45 -4.38
CA VAL A 268 11.67 8.51 -4.45
C VAL A 268 11.40 9.12 -3.09
N ILE A 269 11.09 10.42 -3.09
CA ILE A 269 10.71 11.10 -1.85
C ILE A 269 9.22 10.85 -1.55
N GLY A 270 8.95 10.27 -0.37
CA GLY A 270 7.60 10.09 0.16
C GLY A 270 7.14 11.34 0.89
N VAL A 271 5.99 11.89 0.48
CA VAL A 271 5.35 13.01 1.18
C VAL A 271 4.19 12.50 2.01
N ASN A 272 4.18 12.83 3.29
CA ASN A 272 3.06 12.52 4.16
C ASN A 272 2.06 13.67 4.11
N LYS A 273 0.87 13.45 3.53
CA LYS A 273 -0.17 14.49 3.39
C LYS A 273 -0.64 15.07 4.71
N ASP A 274 -0.66 14.26 5.76
CA ASP A 274 -1.13 14.66 7.09
C ASP A 274 -0.16 15.67 7.75
N GLU A 275 1.07 15.77 7.27
CA GLU A 275 2.07 16.73 7.72
C GLU A 275 2.10 18.01 6.88
N GLN A 276 1.57 17.99 5.64
CA GLN A 276 1.48 19.18 4.80
C GLN A 276 0.43 20.15 5.35
N GLY A 277 0.92 21.25 5.90
CA GLY A 277 0.08 22.31 6.46
C GLY A 277 -0.31 22.12 7.93
N SER A 278 0.19 21.09 8.60
CA SER A 278 0.13 21.01 10.04
C SER A 278 0.92 22.19 10.64
N LYS A 279 0.27 22.92 11.54
CA LYS A 279 0.92 23.99 12.28
C LYS A 279 1.56 23.38 13.51
N MET A 280 2.86 23.48 13.62
CA MET A 280 3.59 23.12 14.83
C MET A 280 3.84 24.39 15.65
N THR A 281 3.52 24.39 16.92
CA THR A 281 3.87 25.49 17.81
C THR A 281 5.20 25.17 18.47
N VAL A 282 6.22 25.92 18.12
CA VAL A 282 7.55 25.82 18.76
C VAL A 282 7.61 26.87 19.87
N TYR A 283 7.96 26.43 21.07
CA TYR A 283 8.12 27.29 22.23
C TYR A 283 9.59 27.63 22.43
N ALA A 284 9.92 28.91 22.50
CA ALA A 284 11.25 29.39 22.80
C ALA A 284 11.22 30.40 23.95
N ILE A 285 12.29 30.45 24.71
CA ILE A 285 12.45 31.46 25.76
C ILE A 285 12.95 32.76 25.08
N ASN A 286 12.16 33.81 25.21
CA ASN A 286 12.56 35.12 24.74
C ASN A 286 13.70 35.64 25.65
N GLU A 287 14.91 35.72 25.13
CA GLU A 287 16.10 36.14 25.90
C GLU A 287 16.03 37.57 26.45
N LYS A 288 15.15 38.42 25.93
CA LYS A 288 15.02 39.82 26.39
C LYS A 288 14.13 39.95 27.62
N ASN A 289 13.15 39.07 27.77
CA ASN A 289 12.14 39.15 28.82
C ASN A 289 11.99 37.87 29.67
N GLY A 290 12.72 36.80 29.31
CA GLY A 290 12.69 35.51 30.00
C GLY A 290 11.37 34.74 29.91
N LYS A 291 10.43 35.19 29.05
CA LYS A 291 9.14 34.52 28.90
C LYS A 291 9.16 33.47 27.80
N ILE A 292 8.42 32.40 28.00
CA ILE A 292 8.19 31.38 26.97
C ILE A 292 7.18 31.94 25.97
N GLU A 293 7.60 32.09 24.73
CA GLU A 293 6.75 32.51 23.63
C GLU A 293 6.57 31.36 22.63
N GLY A 294 5.33 31.10 22.21
CA GLY A 294 5.02 30.12 21.19
C GLY A 294 4.89 30.77 19.82
N LYS A 295 5.61 30.26 18.82
CA LYS A 295 5.48 30.65 17.42
C LYS A 295 4.89 29.49 16.62
N GLU A 296 3.79 29.74 15.91
CA GLU A 296 3.27 28.77 14.94
C GLU A 296 4.17 28.76 13.69
N ILE A 297 4.72 27.59 13.41
CA ILE A 297 5.49 27.32 12.17
C ILE A 297 4.61 26.43 11.32
N LYS A 298 4.37 26.83 10.08
CA LYS A 298 3.74 25.94 9.08
C LYS A 298 4.79 24.97 8.60
N ASN A 299 4.49 23.68 8.70
CA ASN A 299 5.31 22.64 8.10
C ASN A 299 5.13 22.73 6.57
N LYS A 300 6.03 23.47 5.91
CA LYS A 300 6.08 23.64 4.45
C LYS A 300 7.20 22.78 3.91
N TRP A 301 6.86 21.57 3.54
CA TRP A 301 7.81 20.75 2.80
C TRP A 301 7.78 21.16 1.32
N GLU A 302 8.93 21.47 0.76
CA GLU A 302 9.10 21.74 -0.67
C GLU A 302 9.81 20.55 -1.31
N ASN A 303 9.17 19.94 -2.34
CA ASN A 303 9.80 18.86 -3.07
C ASN A 303 11.04 19.37 -3.81
N PRO A 304 12.24 18.83 -3.56
CA PRO A 304 13.45 19.23 -4.29
C PRO A 304 13.35 19.04 -5.81
N GLU A 305 12.52 18.09 -6.27
CA GLU A 305 12.30 17.86 -7.71
C GLU A 305 11.45 18.96 -8.38
N ASP A 306 10.64 19.70 -7.61
CA ASP A 306 9.79 20.78 -8.15
C ASP A 306 10.57 22.08 -8.35
N ASN A 307 11.76 22.23 -7.76
CA ASN A 307 12.67 23.34 -8.00
C ASN A 307 13.36 23.18 -9.35
N LYS A 308 12.85 23.92 -10.34
CA LYS A 308 13.25 23.93 -11.75
C LYS A 308 14.65 24.53 -12.01
N ALA A 309 15.62 24.30 -11.18
CA ALA A 309 17.01 24.69 -11.44
C ALA A 309 17.87 23.42 -11.68
N PRO A 310 18.03 22.95 -12.91
CA PRO A 310 19.05 21.95 -13.21
C PRO A 310 20.41 22.62 -13.03
N GLY A 311 21.16 22.20 -12.03
CA GLY A 311 22.56 22.56 -11.84
C GLY A 311 22.85 23.66 -10.83
N GLY A 312 21.89 24.16 -10.09
CA GLY A 312 22.15 24.98 -8.91
C GLY A 312 22.30 24.11 -7.69
N GLY A 313 23.52 23.81 -7.28
CA GLY A 313 23.78 23.17 -5.98
C GLY A 313 23.29 24.08 -4.87
N PHE A 314 22.05 23.88 -4.43
CA PHE A 314 21.64 24.38 -3.14
C PHE A 314 22.23 23.44 -2.10
N GLU A 315 23.22 23.91 -1.34
CA GLU A 315 23.52 23.33 -0.05
C GLU A 315 22.19 23.35 0.72
N HIS A 316 21.62 22.19 0.95
CA HIS A 316 20.47 22.02 1.86
C HIS A 316 21.00 22.36 3.27
N LYS A 317 20.98 23.62 3.62
CA LYS A 317 21.19 24.04 4.98
C LYS A 317 19.92 23.63 5.72
N ALA A 318 20.06 22.66 6.62
CA ALA A 318 18.99 22.35 7.54
C ALA A 318 18.61 23.64 8.27
N VAL A 319 17.40 24.14 8.00
CA VAL A 319 16.87 25.31 8.69
C VAL A 319 16.41 24.83 10.05
N THR A 320 17.15 25.22 11.09
CA THR A 320 16.73 24.93 12.46
C THR A 320 15.60 25.88 12.86
N PRO A 321 14.74 25.52 13.84
CA PRO A 321 13.73 26.43 14.37
C PRO A 321 14.27 27.78 14.85
N GLU A 322 15.54 27.84 15.24
CA GLU A 322 16.26 29.06 15.65
C GLU A 322 16.55 29.98 14.46
N ASP A 323 16.86 29.42 13.29
CA ASP A 323 17.10 30.19 12.06
C ASP A 323 15.81 30.89 11.59
N GLU A 324 14.65 30.22 11.72
CA GLU A 324 13.34 30.79 11.35
C GLU A 324 12.82 31.83 12.36
N MET A 325 13.24 31.77 13.60
CA MET A 325 12.85 32.75 14.63
C MET A 325 13.63 34.08 14.56
N GLY A 326 14.55 34.21 13.60
CA GLY A 326 15.30 35.44 13.39
C GLY A 326 16.30 35.75 14.49
N VAL A 327 16.68 34.72 15.27
CA VAL A 327 17.78 34.80 16.23
C VAL A 327 19.08 34.53 15.47
N SER A 328 19.34 35.29 14.41
CA SER A 328 20.66 35.33 13.83
C SER A 328 21.50 36.28 14.70
N ASN A 329 22.38 35.71 15.50
CA ASN A 329 23.39 36.49 16.21
C ASN A 329 24.35 37.12 15.18
N GLU A 330 24.03 38.35 14.71
CA GLU A 330 24.93 39.15 13.88
C GLU A 330 26.30 39.40 14.54
N LYS A 331 26.49 39.00 15.80
CA LYS A 331 27.74 39.15 16.54
C LYS A 331 28.77 38.06 16.25
N ASP A 332 28.34 36.85 15.84
CA ASP A 332 29.30 35.76 15.58
C ASP A 332 29.88 35.80 14.16
N ALA A 333 29.17 36.37 13.19
CA ALA A 333 29.66 36.52 11.82
C ALA A 333 30.86 37.52 11.69
N LYS A 334 31.13 38.37 12.71
CA LYS A 334 32.27 39.26 12.74
C LYS A 334 33.48 38.69 13.46
N LYS A 335 33.37 37.63 14.23
CA LYS A 335 34.51 36.99 14.90
C LYS A 335 35.25 35.98 14.01
N ASP A 336 34.53 35.29 13.13
CA ASP A 336 35.14 34.29 12.25
C ASP A 336 36.03 34.83 11.12
N LYS A 337 36.01 36.17 10.87
CA LYS A 337 36.90 36.79 9.88
C LYS A 337 38.28 37.11 10.40
N LYS A 338 38.66 36.84 11.64
CA LYS A 338 39.95 37.18 12.24
C LYS A 338 40.86 36.04 12.66
N VAL A 339 40.40 34.80 12.57
CA VAL A 339 41.26 33.63 12.79
C VAL A 339 41.61 33.01 11.44
N LYS A 340 42.57 33.61 10.75
CA LYS A 340 43.30 32.90 9.68
C LYS A 340 44.11 31.81 10.36
N ASP A 341 43.66 30.63 10.22
CA ASP A 341 44.31 29.42 10.70
C ASP A 341 45.68 29.27 10.02
N LYS A 342 46.72 29.35 10.84
CA LYS A 342 48.10 29.01 10.46
C LYS A 342 48.37 27.57 10.83
N ARG A 343 47.56 26.64 10.44
CA ARG A 343 47.86 25.22 10.56
C ARG A 343 47.96 24.61 9.18
N ASP A 344 49.18 24.18 8.89
CA ASP A 344 49.53 23.40 7.72
C ASP A 344 48.79 22.06 7.77
N PRO A 345 47.96 21.70 6.77
CA PRO A 345 47.19 20.44 6.78
C PRO A 345 48.07 19.19 6.67
N ASN A 346 49.40 19.30 6.52
CA ASN A 346 50.31 18.16 6.39
C ASN A 346 51.04 17.75 7.68
N GLN A 347 50.72 18.32 8.86
CA GLN A 347 51.23 17.80 10.12
C GLN A 347 50.22 16.95 10.87
N MET A 348 49.90 15.78 10.34
CA MET A 348 49.40 14.69 11.13
C MET A 348 50.57 14.01 11.85
N SER A 349 50.76 14.29 13.14
CA SER A 349 51.71 13.56 13.97
C SER A 349 51.17 12.18 14.26
N THR A 350 51.71 11.18 13.60
CA THR A 350 51.57 9.77 13.94
C THR A 350 52.36 9.45 15.20
N THR A 351 51.72 9.55 16.36
CA THR A 351 52.22 8.90 17.58
C THR A 351 51.47 7.60 17.80
N LEU A 352 51.83 6.59 17.06
CA LEU A 352 51.56 5.20 17.41
C LEU A 352 52.86 4.61 17.98
N GLY A 353 52.80 4.24 19.28
CA GLY A 353 53.91 3.72 20.05
C GLY A 353 54.55 2.50 19.43
N GLY A 354 55.78 2.62 19.02
CA GLY A 354 56.64 1.55 18.61
C GLY A 354 57.34 0.91 19.84
N SER A 355 57.01 -0.28 20.17
CA SER A 355 57.76 -1.08 21.13
C SER A 355 59.13 -1.43 20.59
N LYS A 356 60.21 -0.99 21.26
CA LYS A 356 61.61 -1.34 20.98
C LYS A 356 61.86 -2.82 21.27
N LYS A 357 62.04 -3.62 20.23
CA LYS A 357 62.68 -4.96 20.37
C LYS A 357 64.16 -4.78 20.58
N LYS A 358 64.66 -5.13 21.77
CA LYS A 358 66.10 -5.31 22.07
C LYS A 358 66.64 -6.49 21.24
N LYS A 359 67.61 -6.19 20.38
CA LYS A 359 68.53 -7.20 19.83
C LYS A 359 69.42 -7.75 20.94
N ARG A 360 69.41 -9.05 21.13
CA ARG A 360 70.43 -9.77 21.88
C ARG A 360 71.29 -10.54 20.90
N ASN A 361 72.58 -10.16 20.88
CA ASN A 361 73.64 -10.95 20.22
C ASN A 361 73.88 -12.25 21.03
N ARG A 362 73.78 -13.36 20.37
CA ARG A 362 74.79 -14.45 20.30
C ARG A 362 74.26 -15.51 19.36
#